data_44596f9879ee78d856738601fb479c73
#
_entry.id   44596f9879ee78d856738601fb479c73
#
_cell.length_a   1.000
_cell.length_b   1.000
_cell.length_c   1.000
_cell.angle_alpha   90.00
_cell.angle_beta   90.00
_cell.angle_gamma   90.00
#
_symmetry.space_group_name_H-M   'P 1'
#
loop_
_entity.id
_entity.type
_entity.pdbx_description
1 polymer ?
#
loop_
_entity_poly.entity_id
_entity_poly.type
_entity_poly.pdbx_seq_one_letter_code
_entity_poly.pdbx_strand_id
1 'polypeptide(L)'
;MNDRVNEKVKILLVDDREENLIALEAILSSLDQELVRARSGEEALKALLTDEYAVILLDVVMPGMDGFETARDIKRRKRTRDVPIIFLTAVNSDPDYAFRGYQAGAVDFISKPFDPWVLRAKVSVFVELHNKNRQLRRQAAQLREQAALLQGRLDGDARPRTGENQ
;
A
#
# COMPACT_ATOMS: atom_id res chain seq x y z
N MET A 1 -4.81 -20.05 -21.04
CA MET A 1 -3.53 -19.90 -20.33
C MET A 1 -3.44 -18.47 -19.81
N ASN A 2 -3.72 -18.29 -18.57
CA ASN A 2 -3.56 -17.00 -17.92
C ASN A 2 -2.19 -16.96 -17.26
N ASP A 3 -1.17 -16.62 -18.04
CA ASP A 3 0.09 -16.18 -17.49
C ASP A 3 -0.07 -14.76 -16.91
N ARG A 4 -0.98 -14.64 -15.95
CA ARG A 4 -0.91 -13.52 -15.03
C ARG A 4 0.22 -13.88 -14.08
N VAL A 5 1.42 -13.47 -14.47
CA VAL A 5 2.53 -13.34 -13.54
C VAL A 5 1.94 -12.62 -12.34
N ASN A 6 1.84 -13.35 -11.24
CA ASN A 6 1.39 -12.79 -9.97
C ASN A 6 2.48 -11.80 -9.55
N GLU A 7 2.36 -10.56 -10.04
CA GLU A 7 3.32 -9.52 -9.71
C GLU A 7 3.36 -9.36 -8.19
N LYS A 8 4.52 -9.58 -7.61
CA LYS A 8 4.72 -9.39 -6.19
C LYS A 8 4.44 -7.95 -5.81
N VAL A 9 3.74 -7.78 -4.70
CA VAL A 9 3.54 -6.46 -4.10
C VAL A 9 4.60 -6.21 -3.04
N LYS A 10 4.82 -4.96 -2.71
CA LYS A 10 5.76 -4.55 -1.65
C LYS A 10 5.02 -4.36 -0.33
N ILE A 11 5.62 -4.87 0.73
CA ILE A 11 5.17 -4.69 2.10
C ILE A 11 6.29 -3.95 2.84
N LEU A 12 5.98 -2.81 3.45
CA LEU A 12 6.95 -2.03 4.20
C LEU A 12 6.93 -2.42 5.67
N LEU A 13 8.09 -2.81 6.19
CA LEU A 13 8.29 -3.20 7.58
C LEU A 13 9.11 -2.11 8.27
N VAL A 14 8.51 -1.41 9.22
CA VAL A 14 9.14 -0.28 9.92
C VAL A 14 9.30 -0.60 11.39
N ASP A 15 10.52 -0.82 11.81
CA ASP A 15 10.90 -1.08 13.20
C ASP A 15 12.39 -0.73 13.39
N ASP A 16 12.76 -0.13 14.50
CA ASP A 16 14.16 0.24 14.79
C ASP A 16 14.99 -0.95 15.29
N ARG A 17 14.35 -2.04 15.66
CA ARG A 17 15.02 -3.26 16.16
C ARG A 17 15.15 -4.31 15.06
N GLU A 18 16.39 -4.74 14.83
CA GLU A 18 16.72 -5.79 13.87
C GLU A 18 15.98 -7.09 14.15
N GLU A 19 15.89 -7.50 15.44
CA GLU A 19 15.22 -8.74 15.83
C GLU A 19 13.75 -8.75 15.42
N ASN A 20 13.08 -7.62 15.53
CA ASN A 20 11.68 -7.49 15.13
C ASN A 20 11.50 -7.59 13.62
N LEU A 21 12.40 -6.99 12.86
CA LEU A 21 12.40 -7.08 11.39
C LEU A 21 12.63 -8.52 10.92
N ILE A 22 13.57 -9.22 11.54
CA ILE A 22 13.84 -10.63 11.24
C ILE A 22 12.61 -11.49 11.55
N ALA A 23 11.97 -11.28 12.69
CA ALA A 23 10.76 -12.00 13.08
C ALA A 23 9.61 -11.76 12.09
N LEU A 24 9.38 -10.51 11.70
CA LEU A 24 8.35 -10.16 10.70
C LEU A 24 8.63 -10.82 9.35
N GLU A 25 9.86 -10.76 8.88
CA GLU A 25 10.25 -11.39 7.61
C GLU A 25 10.08 -12.91 7.65
N ALA A 26 10.48 -13.56 8.74
CA ALA A 26 10.31 -15.00 8.90
C ALA A 26 8.83 -15.42 8.82
N ILE A 27 7.95 -14.65 9.45
CA ILE A 27 6.51 -14.93 9.44
C ILE A 27 5.89 -14.65 8.07
N LEU A 28 6.29 -13.55 7.44
CA LEU A 28 5.67 -13.09 6.19
C LEU A 28 6.27 -13.71 4.93
N SER A 29 7.39 -14.42 5.05
CA SER A 29 8.05 -15.07 3.91
C SER A 29 7.13 -16.03 3.14
N SER A 30 6.20 -16.69 3.85
CA SER A 30 5.22 -17.61 3.24
C SER A 30 4.22 -16.94 2.32
N LEU A 31 4.05 -15.62 2.40
CA LEU A 31 3.17 -14.86 1.50
C LEU A 31 3.78 -14.64 0.12
N ASP A 32 5.07 -14.90 -0.03
CA ASP A 32 5.80 -14.73 -1.29
C ASP A 32 5.68 -13.33 -1.91
N GLN A 33 5.78 -12.30 -1.07
CA GLN A 33 5.77 -10.90 -1.48
C GLN A 33 7.13 -10.25 -1.24
N GLU A 34 7.36 -9.07 -1.79
CA GLU A 34 8.59 -8.31 -1.56
C GLU A 34 8.52 -7.56 -0.24
N LEU A 35 9.41 -7.90 0.69
CA LEU A 35 9.47 -7.28 2.01
C LEU A 35 10.58 -6.22 2.02
N VAL A 36 10.23 -4.99 2.33
CA VAL A 36 11.16 -3.86 2.38
C VAL A 36 11.30 -3.38 3.81
N ARG A 37 12.52 -3.22 4.28
CA ARG A 37 12.84 -2.76 5.64
C ARG A 37 13.01 -1.25 5.69
N ALA A 38 12.51 -0.64 6.77
CA ALA A 38 12.86 0.70 7.18
C ALA A 38 13.10 0.70 8.70
N ARG A 39 14.19 1.32 9.14
CA ARG A 39 14.57 1.32 10.56
C ARG A 39 14.16 2.58 11.31
N SER A 40 13.51 3.48 10.65
CA SER A 40 13.04 4.74 11.23
C SER A 40 11.84 5.26 10.44
N GLY A 41 11.15 6.24 11.02
CA GLY A 41 10.08 6.95 10.32
C GLY A 41 10.58 7.68 9.08
N GLU A 42 11.75 8.30 9.16
CA GLU A 42 12.37 8.99 8.03
C GLU A 42 12.71 8.03 6.88
N GLU A 43 13.26 6.86 7.18
CA GLU A 43 13.51 5.83 6.17
C GLU A 43 12.22 5.34 5.52
N ALA A 44 11.17 5.16 6.31
CA ALA A 44 9.86 4.78 5.81
C ALA A 44 9.30 5.81 4.83
N LEU A 45 9.38 7.08 5.17
CA LEU A 45 8.94 8.17 4.30
C LEU A 45 9.73 8.23 3.00
N LYS A 46 11.03 7.98 3.03
CA LYS A 46 11.87 7.87 1.82
C LYS A 46 11.46 6.71 0.93
N ALA A 47 11.24 5.53 1.53
CA ALA A 47 10.80 4.35 0.78
C ALA A 47 9.48 4.59 0.04
N LEU A 48 8.57 5.32 0.67
CA LEU A 48 7.26 5.65 0.11
C LEU A 48 7.31 6.70 -1.02
N LEU A 49 8.41 7.41 -1.18
CA LEU A 49 8.58 8.37 -2.27
C LEU A 49 8.79 7.69 -3.63
N THR A 50 9.39 6.52 -3.65
CA THR A 50 9.85 5.86 -4.88
C THR A 50 8.99 4.70 -5.31
N ASP A 51 8.31 4.02 -4.38
CA ASP A 51 7.61 2.78 -4.63
C ASP A 51 6.19 2.77 -4.07
N GLU A 52 5.34 1.93 -4.65
CA GLU A 52 4.02 1.64 -4.12
C GLU A 52 4.08 0.45 -3.15
N TYR A 53 3.32 0.52 -2.07
CA TYR A 53 3.23 -0.52 -1.05
C TYR A 53 1.78 -0.94 -0.84
N ALA A 54 1.58 -2.24 -0.62
CA ALA A 54 0.25 -2.78 -0.32
C ALA A 54 -0.18 -2.49 1.11
N VAL A 55 0.77 -2.47 2.04
CA VAL A 55 0.54 -2.24 3.47
C VAL A 55 1.85 -1.83 4.15
N ILE A 56 1.72 -1.06 5.22
CA ILE A 56 2.85 -0.64 6.07
C ILE A 56 2.63 -1.24 7.46
N LEU A 57 3.60 -2.02 7.93
CA LEU A 57 3.67 -2.47 9.32
C LEU A 57 4.61 -1.52 10.07
N LEU A 58 4.07 -0.79 11.04
CA LEU A 58 4.74 0.35 11.64
C LEU A 58 4.78 0.23 13.17
N ASP A 59 5.97 0.10 13.72
CA ASP A 59 6.17 0.12 15.17
C ASP A 59 5.76 1.48 15.75
N VAL A 60 5.03 1.45 16.85
CA VAL A 60 4.59 2.66 17.55
C VAL A 60 5.76 3.35 18.24
N VAL A 61 6.63 2.58 18.91
CA VAL A 61 7.72 3.10 19.73
C VAL A 61 9.04 3.03 18.98
N MET A 62 9.50 4.18 18.50
CA MET A 62 10.80 4.32 17.85
C MET A 62 11.49 5.59 18.34
N PRO A 63 12.85 5.60 18.42
CA PRO A 63 13.60 6.81 18.77
C PRO A 63 13.40 7.91 17.73
N GLY A 64 13.37 9.15 18.18
CA GLY A 64 13.15 10.31 17.31
C GLY A 64 11.69 10.38 16.86
N MET A 65 11.44 10.27 15.56
CA MET A 65 10.09 10.22 15.01
C MET A 65 9.42 8.89 15.38
N ASP A 66 8.37 8.93 16.21
CA ASP A 66 7.61 7.73 16.58
C ASP A 66 6.65 7.26 15.47
N GLY A 67 5.99 6.13 15.70
CA GLY A 67 5.06 5.57 14.72
C GLY A 67 3.84 6.45 14.44
N PHE A 68 3.33 7.16 15.44
CA PHE A 68 2.18 8.04 15.25
C PHE A 68 2.53 9.26 14.41
N GLU A 69 3.67 9.86 14.66
CA GLU A 69 4.19 10.97 13.85
C GLU A 69 4.44 10.54 12.40
N THR A 70 5.05 9.38 12.21
CA THR A 70 5.27 8.80 10.89
C THR A 70 3.95 8.59 10.14
N ALA A 71 2.96 8.01 10.81
CA ALA A 71 1.63 7.78 10.22
C ALA A 71 0.95 9.08 9.81
N ARG A 72 1.03 10.12 10.64
CA ARG A 72 0.48 11.44 10.31
C ARG A 72 1.11 12.02 9.06
N ASP A 73 2.43 11.92 8.93
CA ASP A 73 3.15 12.41 7.75
C ASP A 73 2.79 11.61 6.49
N ILE A 74 2.62 10.29 6.61
CA ILE A 74 2.14 9.45 5.51
C ILE A 74 0.74 9.90 5.06
N LYS A 75 -0.16 10.15 5.99
CA LYS A 75 -1.55 10.52 5.70
C LYS A 75 -1.72 11.95 5.17
N ARG A 76 -0.77 12.82 5.43
CA ARG A 76 -0.78 14.20 4.89
C ARG A 76 -0.46 14.26 3.40
N ARG A 77 0.29 13.30 2.88
CA ARG A 77 0.72 13.28 1.49
C ARG A 77 -0.34 12.61 0.62
N LYS A 78 -0.78 13.28 -0.42
CA LYS A 78 -1.77 12.77 -1.36
C LYS A 78 -1.39 11.42 -1.95
N ARG A 79 -0.10 11.22 -2.24
CA ARG A 79 0.42 10.00 -2.85
C ARG A 79 0.35 8.77 -1.93
N THR A 80 0.49 8.96 -0.62
CA THR A 80 0.65 7.87 0.35
C THR A 80 -0.51 7.73 1.33
N ARG A 81 -1.43 8.69 1.37
CA ARG A 81 -2.51 8.71 2.37
C ARG A 81 -3.45 7.52 2.34
N ASP A 82 -3.57 6.84 1.21
CA ASP A 82 -4.46 5.69 1.05
C ASP A 82 -3.77 4.35 1.32
N VAL A 83 -2.46 4.34 1.58
CA VAL A 83 -1.74 3.13 1.94
C VAL A 83 -2.14 2.68 3.33
N PRO A 84 -2.63 1.43 3.51
CA PRO A 84 -3.04 0.94 4.82
C PRO A 84 -1.87 0.85 5.79
N ILE A 85 -2.09 1.28 7.04
CA ILE A 85 -1.11 1.21 8.12
C ILE A 85 -1.62 0.27 9.20
N ILE A 86 -0.82 -0.72 9.57
CA ILE A 86 -1.04 -1.58 10.73
C ILE A 86 0.04 -1.24 11.75
N PHE A 87 -0.38 -0.78 12.94
CA PHE A 87 0.55 -0.52 14.03
C PHE A 87 0.98 -1.80 14.74
N LEU A 88 2.26 -1.87 15.10
CA LEU A 88 2.83 -2.91 15.93
C LEU A 88 3.00 -2.37 17.36
N THR A 89 2.33 -3.00 18.33
CA THR A 89 2.27 -2.49 19.70
C THR A 89 2.74 -3.53 20.72
N ALA A 90 3.20 -3.07 21.88
CA ALA A 90 3.46 -3.97 23.02
C ALA A 90 2.13 -4.49 23.61
N VAL A 91 2.16 -5.72 24.17
CA VAL A 91 0.98 -6.43 24.73
C VAL A 91 0.24 -5.61 25.79
N ASN A 92 0.93 -4.80 26.55
CA ASN A 92 0.36 -3.99 27.65
C ASN A 92 0.21 -2.51 27.27
N SER A 93 0.01 -2.21 26.00
CA SER A 93 -0.20 -0.83 25.58
C SER A 93 -1.52 -0.29 26.15
N ASP A 94 -1.47 0.96 26.59
CA ASP A 94 -2.62 1.70 27.09
C ASP A 94 -3.73 1.75 26.03
N PRO A 95 -5.04 1.61 26.38
CA PRO A 95 -6.14 1.84 25.46
C PRO A 95 -6.07 3.17 24.70
N ASP A 96 -5.46 4.20 25.27
CA ASP A 96 -5.23 5.48 24.61
C ASP A 96 -4.32 5.34 23.38
N TYR A 97 -3.42 4.36 23.34
CA TYR A 97 -2.62 4.09 22.16
C TYR A 97 -3.45 3.65 20.95
N ALA A 98 -4.43 2.77 21.17
CA ALA A 98 -5.34 2.34 20.11
C ALA A 98 -6.12 3.54 19.52
N PHE A 99 -6.65 4.39 20.38
CA PHE A 99 -7.37 5.59 19.98
C PHE A 99 -6.48 6.56 19.19
N ARG A 100 -5.27 6.83 19.69
CA ARG A 100 -4.28 7.67 19.00
C ARG A 100 -3.90 7.11 17.62
N GLY A 101 -3.76 5.79 17.53
CA GLY A 101 -3.44 5.13 16.28
C GLY A 101 -4.53 5.26 15.23
N TYR A 102 -5.79 5.05 15.60
CA TYR A 102 -6.92 5.27 14.70
C TYR A 102 -7.07 6.73 14.30
N GLN A 103 -6.82 7.67 15.21
CA GLN A 103 -6.78 9.10 14.86
C GLN A 103 -5.64 9.43 13.90
N ALA A 104 -4.50 8.75 14.01
CA ALA A 104 -3.39 8.91 13.08
C ALA A 104 -3.64 8.25 11.71
N GLY A 105 -4.72 7.49 11.57
CA GLY A 105 -5.16 6.90 10.31
C GLY A 105 -4.81 5.43 10.13
N ALA A 106 -4.47 4.70 11.22
CA ALA A 106 -4.26 3.25 11.13
C ALA A 106 -5.56 2.51 10.86
N VAL A 107 -5.46 1.39 10.15
CA VAL A 107 -6.60 0.50 9.88
C VAL A 107 -6.68 -0.64 10.88
N ASP A 108 -5.57 -1.00 11.53
CA ASP A 108 -5.51 -2.10 12.49
C ASP A 108 -4.28 -2.03 13.39
N PHE A 109 -4.22 -2.95 14.36
CA PHE A 109 -3.14 -3.13 15.31
C PHE A 109 -2.76 -4.60 15.40
N ILE A 110 -1.48 -4.88 15.64
CA ILE A 110 -0.95 -6.21 15.94
C ILE A 110 -0.08 -6.11 17.19
N SER A 111 -0.37 -6.94 18.19
CA SER A 111 0.37 -6.96 19.45
C SER A 111 1.65 -7.79 19.34
N LYS A 112 2.70 -7.35 20.01
CA LYS A 112 3.94 -8.13 20.23
C LYS A 112 3.78 -8.97 21.51
N PRO A 113 4.27 -10.23 21.56
CA PRO A 113 4.91 -10.98 20.48
C PRO A 113 3.93 -11.34 19.36
N PHE A 114 4.43 -11.39 18.12
CA PHE A 114 3.57 -11.62 16.96
C PHE A 114 3.03 -13.05 16.93
N ASP A 115 1.70 -13.17 16.83
CA ASP A 115 1.06 -14.42 16.43
C ASP A 115 1.19 -14.58 14.92
N PRO A 116 1.91 -15.61 14.43
CA PRO A 116 2.14 -15.77 12.99
C PRO A 116 0.86 -15.89 12.16
N TRP A 117 -0.16 -16.55 12.68
CA TRP A 117 -1.43 -16.72 11.99
C TRP A 117 -2.19 -15.41 11.84
N VAL A 118 -2.27 -14.64 12.91
CA VAL A 118 -2.94 -13.34 12.93
C VAL A 118 -2.22 -12.37 12.00
N LEU A 119 -0.90 -12.32 12.07
CA LEU A 119 -0.10 -11.42 11.24
C LEU A 119 -0.25 -11.74 9.75
N ARG A 120 -0.11 -13.02 9.37
CA ARG A 120 -0.31 -13.45 7.98
C ARG A 120 -1.72 -13.17 7.48
N ALA A 121 -2.73 -13.47 8.29
CA ALA A 121 -4.12 -13.25 7.89
C ALA A 121 -4.42 -11.78 7.64
N LYS A 122 -3.99 -10.90 8.53
CA LYS A 122 -4.22 -9.45 8.39
C LYS A 122 -3.48 -8.86 7.19
N VAL A 123 -2.22 -9.22 7.01
CA VAL A 123 -1.42 -8.74 5.88
C VAL A 123 -1.95 -9.26 4.54
N SER A 124 -2.37 -10.53 4.49
CA SER A 124 -2.93 -11.14 3.27
C SER A 124 -4.14 -10.39 2.73
N VAL A 125 -5.01 -9.89 3.59
CA VAL A 125 -6.19 -9.11 3.20
C VAL A 125 -5.77 -7.86 2.40
N PHE A 126 -4.74 -7.16 2.87
CA PHE A 126 -4.28 -5.94 2.20
C PHE A 126 -3.48 -6.23 0.93
N VAL A 127 -2.77 -7.34 0.87
CA VAL A 127 -2.13 -7.82 -0.36
C VAL A 127 -3.19 -8.09 -1.45
N GLU A 128 -4.24 -8.82 -1.12
CA GLU A 128 -5.35 -9.07 -2.04
C GLU A 128 -6.05 -7.78 -2.49
N LEU A 129 -6.33 -6.89 -1.55
CA LEU A 129 -6.97 -5.61 -1.84
C LEU A 129 -6.13 -4.78 -2.79
N HIS A 130 -4.83 -4.73 -2.58
CA HIS A 130 -3.91 -4.00 -3.45
C HIS A 130 -3.88 -4.58 -4.86
N ASN A 131 -3.85 -5.90 -4.99
CA ASN A 131 -3.90 -6.58 -6.29
C ASN A 131 -5.21 -6.32 -7.03
N LYS A 132 -6.34 -6.35 -6.34
CA LYS A 132 -7.64 -6.02 -6.92
C LYS A 132 -7.72 -4.57 -7.37
N ASN A 133 -7.19 -3.64 -6.60
CA ASN A 133 -7.13 -2.24 -6.98
C ASN A 133 -6.26 -2.01 -8.22
N ARG A 134 -5.13 -2.68 -8.34
CA ARG A 134 -4.30 -2.66 -9.55
C ARG A 134 -5.06 -3.16 -10.76
N GLN A 135 -5.78 -4.26 -10.62
CA GLN A 135 -6.58 -4.87 -11.67
C GLN A 135 -7.68 -3.92 -12.15
N LEU A 136 -8.39 -3.29 -11.21
CA LEU A 136 -9.42 -2.29 -11.51
C LEU A 136 -8.86 -1.07 -12.24
N ARG A 137 -7.69 -0.58 -11.82
CA ARG A 137 -7.02 0.54 -12.50
C ARG A 137 -6.64 0.18 -13.94
N ARG A 138 -6.13 -1.04 -14.18
CA ARG A 138 -5.80 -1.53 -15.52
C ARG A 138 -7.04 -1.63 -16.40
N GLN A 139 -8.13 -2.16 -15.88
CA GLN A 139 -9.42 -2.24 -16.58
C GLN A 139 -9.97 -0.85 -16.93
N ALA A 140 -9.92 0.08 -15.97
CA ALA A 140 -10.34 1.46 -16.19
C ALA A 140 -9.50 2.15 -17.26
N ALA A 141 -8.18 1.95 -17.26
CA ALA A 141 -7.29 2.48 -18.29
C ALA A 141 -7.60 1.92 -19.68
N GLN A 142 -7.85 0.62 -19.79
CA GLN A 142 -8.23 -0.03 -21.04
C GLN A 142 -9.56 0.50 -21.57
N LEU A 143 -10.55 0.68 -20.71
CA LEU A 143 -11.85 1.25 -21.10
C LEU A 143 -11.73 2.68 -21.58
N ARG A 144 -10.91 3.51 -20.95
CA ARG A 144 -10.63 4.89 -21.37
C ARG A 144 -9.95 4.91 -22.74
N GLU A 145 -8.99 4.01 -22.96
CA GLU A 145 -8.30 3.90 -24.24
C GLU A 145 -9.26 3.49 -25.36
N GLN A 146 -10.13 2.51 -25.12
CA GLN A 146 -11.16 2.10 -26.07
C GLN A 146 -12.15 3.23 -26.34
N ALA A 147 -12.60 3.95 -25.34
CA ALA A 147 -13.48 5.10 -25.48
C ALA A 147 -12.83 6.22 -26.31
N ALA A 148 -11.54 6.49 -26.08
CA ALA A 148 -10.80 7.48 -26.86
C ALA A 148 -10.66 7.08 -28.34
N LEU A 149 -10.42 5.80 -28.62
CA LEU A 149 -10.35 5.27 -29.98
C LEU A 149 -11.70 5.38 -30.71
N LEU A 150 -12.81 5.05 -30.03
CA LEU A 150 -14.15 5.18 -30.60
C LEU A 150 -14.50 6.64 -30.85
N GLN A 151 -14.15 7.55 -29.94
CA GLN A 151 -14.37 8.98 -30.13
C GLN A 151 -13.57 9.51 -31.32
N GLY A 152 -12.32 9.09 -31.49
CA GLY A 152 -11.50 9.45 -32.62
C GLY A 152 -12.08 8.98 -33.98
N ARG A 153 -12.70 7.79 -34.01
CA ARG A 153 -13.40 7.29 -35.19
C ARG A 153 -14.63 8.12 -35.52
N LEU A 154 -15.45 8.45 -34.51
CA LEU A 154 -16.63 9.28 -34.69
C LEU A 154 -16.26 10.67 -35.20
N ASP A 155 -15.23 11.29 -34.65
CA ASP A 155 -14.74 12.60 -35.08
C ASP A 155 -14.14 12.55 -36.51
N GLY A 156 -13.49 11.45 -36.86
CA GLY A 156 -12.99 11.21 -38.21
C GLY A 156 -14.10 11.09 -39.26
N ASP A 157 -15.20 10.42 -38.95
CA ASP A 157 -16.35 10.25 -39.83
C ASP A 157 -17.20 11.52 -39.94
N ALA A 158 -17.14 12.41 -38.97
CA ALA A 158 -17.89 13.67 -38.93
C ALA A 158 -17.22 14.81 -39.73
N ARG A 159 -16.03 14.60 -40.30
CA ARG A 159 -15.42 15.61 -41.21
C ARG A 159 -16.26 15.76 -42.49
N PRO A 160 -16.73 16.97 -42.79
CA PRO A 160 -17.47 17.18 -44.03
C PRO A 160 -16.58 16.84 -45.20
N ARG A 161 -17.08 15.99 -46.09
CA ARG A 161 -16.47 15.83 -47.41
C ARG A 161 -16.58 17.20 -48.07
N THR A 162 -15.49 17.88 -48.22
CA THR A 162 -15.42 19.05 -49.08
C THR A 162 -15.68 18.55 -50.50
N GLY A 163 -16.94 18.68 -50.92
CA GLY A 163 -17.28 18.43 -52.29
C GLY A 163 -16.56 19.44 -53.14
N GLU A 164 -15.67 19.00 -53.99
CA GLU A 164 -15.22 19.75 -55.12
C GLU A 164 -16.44 19.96 -56.00
N ASN A 165 -16.97 21.16 -55.99
CA ASN A 165 -17.79 21.65 -57.08
C ASN A 165 -16.91 22.50 -57.96
N GLN A 166 -16.72 22.01 -59.14
CA GLN A 166 -16.36 22.86 -60.24
C GLN A 166 -17.54 23.73 -60.64
#